data_0a901a7340df0de9dd1aad1a5024dee0
#
_entry.id   0a901a7340df0de9dd1aad1a5024dee0
#
_cell.length_a   1.000
_cell.length_b   1.000
_cell.length_c   1.000
_cell.angle_alpha   90.00
_cell.angle_beta   90.00
_cell.angle_gamma   90.00
#
_symmetry.space_group_name_H-M   'P 1'
#
loop_
_entity.id
_entity.type
_entity.pdbx_description
1 polymer ?
#
loop_
_entity_poly.entity_id
_entity_poly.type
_entity_poly.pdbx_seq_one_letter_code
_entity_poly.pdbx_strand_id
1 'polypeptide(L)'
;MAPTMAETLLEQLNTMTVTVADTGDIRSIETWKPRDATTNPSLITAAAQMPEYRDIVDGALRWAEDKAGGAESKRIVALAIDRLAVEFGLRILGIVRGRVSTEVDARLSYDTEAMVQKGRYLIQLYEAAGSSRQRVLIKIASTWEGIRAAETLEKEGIHCNLTLLFGLHQAIACAEAGVTLISPFVGRILDWHKKQSGRDSYPPADDPGVLSVRRIYDYYKKFGYKTEVMGASFRNMGEIVELAGCDLLTIAPNFLGELSKATGKLERKLDPAASSTKDIARITVDEAAFRAMHAEDHMASDKLEEGIAGFSKALVALEKLLTERLRVLRGQARAGHAAQEFFKVYDLDGDGIITREEWGGTESVFTALDINGDGRISVEELAAGLGAAFHLKSA
;
A
#
# COMPACT_ATOMS: atom_id res chain seq x y z
N MET A 1 5.80 33.00 32.85
CA MET A 1 4.98 31.89 32.23
C MET A 1 5.25 31.92 30.75
N ALA A 2 5.83 30.88 30.18
CA ALA A 2 5.91 30.77 28.73
C ALA A 2 4.47 30.68 28.19
N PRO A 3 4.14 31.32 27.06
CA PRO A 3 2.84 31.17 26.48
C PRO A 3 2.61 29.68 26.14
N THR A 4 1.56 29.08 26.70
CA THR A 4 1.09 27.77 26.27
C THR A 4 0.79 27.88 24.79
N MET A 5 1.54 27.16 23.96
CA MET A 5 1.26 27.10 22.52
C MET A 5 -0.14 26.58 22.34
N ALA A 6 -0.91 27.22 21.46
CA ALA A 6 -2.26 26.78 21.15
C ALA A 6 -2.17 25.35 20.52
N GLU A 7 -3.02 24.44 21.03
CA GLU A 7 -3.10 23.07 20.54
C GLU A 7 -3.46 23.06 19.04
N THR A 8 -2.73 22.27 18.25
CA THR A 8 -2.95 22.16 16.81
C THR A 8 -4.20 21.36 16.49
N LEU A 9 -4.74 21.51 15.27
CA LEU A 9 -5.90 20.71 14.85
C LEU A 9 -5.58 19.21 14.83
N LEU A 10 -4.34 18.82 14.53
CA LEU A 10 -3.92 17.41 14.57
C LEU A 10 -3.95 16.85 15.99
N GLU A 11 -3.43 17.59 16.97
CA GLU A 11 -3.45 17.18 18.37
C GLU A 11 -4.88 17.02 18.88
N GLN A 12 -5.77 17.98 18.58
CA GLN A 12 -7.19 17.91 18.92
C GLN A 12 -7.89 16.74 18.22
N LEU A 13 -7.60 16.50 16.92
CA LEU A 13 -8.17 15.37 16.18
C LEU A 13 -7.79 14.03 16.84
N ASN A 14 -6.55 13.89 17.26
CA ASN A 14 -6.03 12.67 17.93
C ASN A 14 -6.74 12.38 19.27
N THR A 15 -7.42 13.33 19.89
CA THR A 15 -8.22 13.09 21.12
C THR A 15 -9.56 12.42 20.84
N MET A 16 -10.06 12.43 19.61
CA MET A 16 -11.41 11.98 19.27
C MET A 16 -11.49 11.01 18.08
N THR A 17 -10.42 10.87 17.32
CA THR A 17 -10.33 10.04 16.11
C THR A 17 -8.96 9.40 16.05
N VAL A 18 -8.89 8.15 15.62
CA VAL A 18 -7.60 7.52 15.35
C VAL A 18 -7.08 8.00 14.02
N THR A 19 -5.94 8.68 14.02
CA THR A 19 -5.25 9.05 12.78
C THR A 19 -4.42 7.88 12.25
N VAL A 20 -4.55 7.66 10.94
CA VAL A 20 -3.89 6.61 10.17
C VAL A 20 -3.12 7.30 9.04
N ALA A 21 -1.92 6.84 8.69
CA ALA A 21 -1.20 7.37 7.54
C ALA A 21 -1.61 6.64 6.25
N ASP A 22 -1.93 7.41 5.22
CA ASP A 22 -2.21 6.90 3.87
C ASP A 22 -0.98 7.14 2.97
N THR A 23 0.02 6.27 3.06
CA THR A 23 1.26 6.40 2.31
C THR A 23 2.06 5.11 2.25
N GLY A 24 2.83 4.93 1.16
CA GLY A 24 3.89 3.92 1.06
C GLY A 24 5.27 4.48 1.44
N ASP A 25 5.40 5.79 1.67
CA ASP A 25 6.67 6.40 2.10
C ASP A 25 6.88 6.23 3.61
N ILE A 26 7.80 5.36 3.96
CA ILE A 26 8.11 4.97 5.34
C ILE A 26 8.62 6.17 6.16
N ARG A 27 9.39 7.08 5.56
CA ARG A 27 9.91 8.28 6.25
C ARG A 27 8.80 9.24 6.67
N SER A 28 7.77 9.36 5.86
CA SER A 28 6.57 10.13 6.25
C SER A 28 5.87 9.51 7.45
N ILE A 29 5.82 8.17 7.55
CA ILE A 29 5.23 7.46 8.70
C ILE A 29 6.08 7.70 9.96
N GLU A 30 7.41 7.66 9.86
CA GLU A 30 8.33 7.98 10.99
C GLU A 30 8.13 9.40 11.53
N THR A 31 7.88 10.35 10.63
CA THR A 31 7.65 11.76 10.98
C THR A 31 6.37 11.94 11.79
N TRP A 32 5.26 11.35 11.34
CA TRP A 32 3.93 11.58 11.93
C TRP A 32 3.56 10.60 13.03
N LYS A 33 4.22 9.44 13.10
CA LYS A 33 4.00 8.37 14.09
C LYS A 33 2.52 8.05 14.32
N PRO A 34 1.74 7.80 13.25
CA PRO A 34 0.33 7.47 13.37
C PRO A 34 0.16 6.15 14.13
N ARG A 35 -1.08 5.86 14.61
CA ARG A 35 -1.34 4.57 15.26
C ARG A 35 -1.27 3.42 14.26
N ASP A 36 -1.94 3.57 13.12
CA ASP A 36 -2.05 2.59 12.03
C ASP A 36 -1.54 3.20 10.71
N ALA A 37 -1.34 2.38 9.68
CA ALA A 37 -1.05 2.84 8.33
C ALA A 37 -1.80 2.01 7.27
N THR A 38 -2.10 2.65 6.14
CA THR A 38 -2.69 1.98 4.97
C THR A 38 -1.79 2.11 3.77
N THR A 39 -1.70 1.03 3.00
CA THR A 39 -1.09 1.01 1.68
C THR A 39 -2.12 0.62 0.62
N ASN A 40 -1.75 0.76 -0.63
CA ASN A 40 -2.51 0.28 -1.78
C ASN A 40 -1.55 0.06 -2.96
N PRO A 41 -1.96 -0.59 -4.06
CA PRO A 41 -1.07 -0.86 -5.20
C PRO A 41 -0.39 0.38 -5.76
N SER A 42 -1.08 1.51 -5.84
CA SER A 42 -0.49 2.76 -6.36
C SER A 42 0.60 3.31 -5.44
N LEU A 43 0.39 3.28 -4.12
CA LEU A 43 1.36 3.74 -3.13
C LEU A 43 2.59 2.84 -3.10
N ILE A 44 2.42 1.52 -3.16
CA ILE A 44 3.53 0.56 -3.24
C ILE A 44 4.31 0.74 -4.54
N THR A 45 3.64 0.91 -5.68
CA THR A 45 4.30 1.15 -6.97
C THR A 45 5.11 2.44 -6.96
N ALA A 46 4.59 3.51 -6.36
CA ALA A 46 5.31 4.78 -6.23
C ALA A 46 6.54 4.62 -5.30
N ALA A 47 6.37 3.97 -4.14
CA ALA A 47 7.47 3.73 -3.22
C ALA A 47 8.57 2.83 -3.83
N ALA A 48 8.20 1.79 -4.58
CA ALA A 48 9.15 0.90 -5.25
C ALA A 48 10.04 1.60 -6.31
N GLN A 49 9.66 2.79 -6.77
CA GLN A 49 10.46 3.62 -7.68
C GLN A 49 11.49 4.49 -6.95
N MET A 50 11.33 4.67 -5.62
CA MET A 50 12.22 5.52 -4.84
C MET A 50 13.56 4.81 -4.60
N PRO A 51 14.71 5.50 -4.85
CA PRO A 51 16.04 4.88 -4.69
C PRO A 51 16.30 4.34 -3.28
N GLU A 52 15.75 4.97 -2.24
CA GLU A 52 15.91 4.60 -0.84
C GLU A 52 15.26 3.27 -0.46
N TYR A 53 14.32 2.75 -1.27
CA TYR A 53 13.65 1.45 -1.05
C TYR A 53 14.11 0.38 -2.04
N ARG A 54 15.22 0.61 -2.75
CA ARG A 54 15.78 -0.35 -3.70
C ARG A 54 16.16 -1.67 -3.04
N ASP A 55 16.65 -1.63 -1.80
CA ASP A 55 16.97 -2.81 -1.01
C ASP A 55 15.75 -3.71 -0.79
N ILE A 56 14.58 -3.11 -0.53
CA ILE A 56 13.30 -3.83 -0.36
C ILE A 56 12.90 -4.50 -1.67
N VAL A 57 12.99 -3.77 -2.78
CA VAL A 57 12.66 -4.30 -4.12
C VAL A 57 13.59 -5.46 -4.50
N ASP A 58 14.89 -5.28 -4.33
CA ASP A 58 15.90 -6.29 -4.66
C ASP A 58 15.75 -7.52 -3.76
N GLY A 59 15.50 -7.31 -2.46
CA GLY A 59 15.26 -8.38 -1.50
C GLY A 59 14.03 -9.22 -1.86
N ALA A 60 12.93 -8.57 -2.24
CA ALA A 60 11.70 -9.25 -2.66
C ALA A 60 11.92 -10.08 -3.94
N LEU A 61 12.67 -9.55 -4.91
CA LEU A 61 12.99 -10.25 -6.16
C LEU A 61 13.89 -11.46 -5.93
N ARG A 62 14.96 -11.34 -5.12
CA ARG A 62 15.85 -12.45 -4.76
C ARG A 62 15.08 -13.55 -4.03
N TRP A 63 14.29 -13.19 -3.03
CA TRP A 63 13.44 -14.13 -2.32
C TRP A 63 12.48 -14.87 -3.27
N ALA A 64 11.86 -14.14 -4.20
CA ALA A 64 10.94 -14.72 -5.16
C ALA A 64 11.65 -15.67 -6.16
N GLU A 65 12.86 -15.34 -6.60
CA GLU A 65 13.67 -16.17 -7.47
C GLU A 65 14.07 -17.49 -6.79
N ASP A 66 14.53 -17.43 -5.54
CA ASP A 66 14.86 -18.61 -4.73
C ASP A 66 13.60 -19.48 -4.52
N LYS A 67 12.48 -18.86 -4.17
CA LYS A 67 11.21 -19.57 -3.93
C LYS A 67 10.64 -20.21 -5.19
N ALA A 68 10.88 -19.61 -6.34
CA ALA A 68 10.34 -20.08 -7.62
C ALA A 68 11.12 -21.26 -8.23
N GLY A 69 12.34 -21.53 -7.76
CA GLY A 69 13.12 -22.72 -8.14
C GLY A 69 13.38 -22.85 -9.65
N GLY A 70 13.74 -21.74 -10.33
CA GLY A 70 14.00 -21.73 -11.76
C GLY A 70 12.78 -21.54 -12.67
N ALA A 71 11.65 -21.11 -12.11
CA ALA A 71 10.45 -20.82 -12.89
C ALA A 71 10.63 -19.59 -13.80
N GLU A 72 9.68 -19.43 -14.74
CA GLU A 72 9.65 -18.28 -15.65
C GLU A 72 9.57 -16.94 -14.89
N SER A 73 10.13 -15.89 -15.49
CA SER A 73 10.18 -14.53 -14.92
C SER A 73 8.82 -14.01 -14.47
N LYS A 74 7.75 -14.32 -15.20
CA LYS A 74 6.38 -13.93 -14.85
C LYS A 74 5.94 -14.46 -13.47
N ARG A 75 6.28 -15.73 -13.15
CA ARG A 75 5.98 -16.32 -11.85
C ARG A 75 6.82 -15.71 -10.73
N ILE A 76 8.09 -15.42 -11.02
CA ILE A 76 8.98 -14.76 -10.06
C ILE A 76 8.44 -13.37 -9.73
N VAL A 77 8.07 -12.58 -10.73
CA VAL A 77 7.50 -11.24 -10.53
C VAL A 77 6.21 -11.28 -9.74
N ALA A 78 5.32 -12.24 -10.02
CA ALA A 78 4.08 -12.39 -9.25
C ALA A 78 4.34 -12.68 -7.75
N LEU A 79 5.29 -13.55 -7.43
CA LEU A 79 5.71 -13.82 -6.05
C LEU A 79 6.40 -12.59 -5.42
N ALA A 80 7.20 -11.87 -6.21
CA ALA A 80 7.88 -10.67 -5.75
C ALA A 80 6.92 -9.54 -5.39
N ILE A 81 5.80 -9.38 -6.09
CA ILE A 81 4.75 -8.39 -5.76
C ILE A 81 4.17 -8.66 -4.36
N ASP A 82 3.78 -9.90 -4.09
CA ASP A 82 3.24 -10.28 -2.79
C ASP A 82 4.28 -10.07 -1.68
N ARG A 83 5.52 -10.51 -1.91
CA ARG A 83 6.62 -10.32 -0.96
C ARG A 83 6.92 -8.85 -0.73
N LEU A 84 6.94 -8.04 -1.78
CA LEU A 84 7.18 -6.60 -1.71
C LEU A 84 6.12 -5.88 -0.87
N ALA A 85 4.85 -6.19 -1.08
CA ALA A 85 3.76 -5.62 -0.28
C ALA A 85 3.91 -5.98 1.22
N VAL A 86 4.31 -7.21 1.52
CA VAL A 86 4.58 -7.67 2.89
C VAL A 86 5.83 -6.99 3.47
N GLU A 87 6.91 -6.83 2.72
CA GLU A 87 8.13 -6.15 3.18
C GLU A 87 7.88 -4.68 3.56
N PHE A 88 7.15 -3.94 2.72
CA PHE A 88 6.71 -2.60 3.08
C PHE A 88 5.85 -2.61 4.34
N GLY A 89 4.91 -3.53 4.44
CA GLY A 89 4.07 -3.69 5.63
C GLY A 89 4.88 -3.99 6.89
N LEU A 90 5.88 -4.86 6.83
CA LEU A 90 6.76 -5.20 7.95
C LEU A 90 7.59 -3.99 8.40
N ARG A 91 8.15 -3.22 7.46
CA ARG A 91 8.88 -1.97 7.78
C ARG A 91 7.95 -0.96 8.47
N ILE A 92 6.73 -0.81 7.97
CA ILE A 92 5.70 0.05 8.59
C ILE A 92 5.34 -0.43 9.99
N LEU A 93 5.14 -1.75 10.20
CA LEU A 93 4.84 -2.33 11.51
C LEU A 93 5.98 -2.15 12.54
N GLY A 94 7.20 -1.92 12.10
CA GLY A 94 8.32 -1.52 12.96
C GLY A 94 8.18 -0.11 13.52
N ILE A 95 7.35 0.74 12.92
CA ILE A 95 7.18 2.16 13.29
C ILE A 95 5.83 2.38 13.98
N VAL A 96 4.73 1.90 13.38
CA VAL A 96 3.39 2.08 13.94
C VAL A 96 3.13 1.11 15.10
N ARG A 97 2.35 1.56 16.07
CA ARG A 97 2.00 0.70 17.23
C ARG A 97 0.84 -0.23 16.95
N GLY A 98 -0.01 0.11 16.01
CA GLY A 98 -1.23 -0.61 15.66
C GLY A 98 -1.06 -1.52 14.45
N ARG A 99 -1.88 -1.30 13.42
CA ARG A 99 -2.07 -2.22 12.29
C ARG A 99 -1.57 -1.62 10.98
N VAL A 100 -1.25 -2.48 10.01
CA VAL A 100 -1.06 -2.11 8.61
C VAL A 100 -2.12 -2.78 7.74
N SER A 101 -2.64 -2.06 6.74
CA SER A 101 -3.50 -2.64 5.71
C SER A 101 -2.69 -2.98 4.48
N THR A 102 -2.73 -4.27 4.07
CA THR A 102 -2.08 -4.80 2.86
C THR A 102 -3.12 -5.31 1.90
N GLU A 103 -3.15 -4.78 0.68
CA GLU A 103 -4.21 -5.03 -0.29
C GLU A 103 -3.92 -6.25 -1.16
N VAL A 104 -4.93 -7.09 -1.37
CA VAL A 104 -4.89 -8.18 -2.35
C VAL A 104 -4.88 -7.62 -3.78
N ASP A 105 -4.49 -8.45 -4.75
CA ASP A 105 -4.50 -8.08 -6.16
C ASP A 105 -5.90 -7.64 -6.61
N ALA A 106 -6.03 -6.39 -7.05
CA ALA A 106 -7.31 -5.81 -7.46
C ALA A 106 -7.97 -6.55 -8.65
N ARG A 107 -7.19 -7.26 -9.44
CA ARG A 107 -7.70 -8.09 -10.55
C ARG A 107 -8.52 -9.30 -10.08
N LEU A 108 -8.44 -9.64 -8.78
CA LEU A 108 -9.21 -10.71 -8.15
C LEU A 108 -10.56 -10.24 -7.61
N SER A 109 -10.92 -8.96 -7.73
CA SER A 109 -12.06 -8.33 -7.04
C SER A 109 -13.41 -8.99 -7.25
N TYR A 110 -13.55 -9.84 -8.26
CA TYR A 110 -14.78 -10.60 -8.59
C TYR A 110 -14.61 -12.12 -8.41
N ASP A 111 -13.50 -12.57 -7.78
CA ASP A 111 -13.24 -13.99 -7.51
C ASP A 111 -13.03 -14.18 -6.00
N THR A 112 -14.11 -14.60 -5.33
CA THR A 112 -14.12 -14.81 -3.87
C THR A 112 -13.04 -15.78 -3.42
N GLU A 113 -12.90 -16.92 -4.08
CA GLU A 113 -11.95 -17.96 -3.66
C GLU A 113 -10.49 -17.49 -3.86
N ALA A 114 -10.21 -16.87 -5.00
CA ALA A 114 -8.88 -16.33 -5.28
C ALA A 114 -8.48 -15.24 -4.25
N MET A 115 -9.41 -14.36 -3.84
CA MET A 115 -9.16 -13.36 -2.80
C MET A 115 -8.92 -14.00 -1.43
N VAL A 116 -9.67 -15.04 -1.05
CA VAL A 116 -9.46 -15.79 0.19
C VAL A 116 -8.07 -16.43 0.21
N GLN A 117 -7.70 -17.12 -0.86
CA GLN A 117 -6.37 -17.75 -0.99
C GLN A 117 -5.24 -16.71 -0.92
N LYS A 118 -5.42 -15.57 -1.60
CA LYS A 118 -4.45 -14.47 -1.56
C LYS A 118 -4.32 -13.87 -0.16
N GLY A 119 -5.43 -13.63 0.54
CA GLY A 119 -5.44 -13.12 1.92
C GLY A 119 -4.72 -14.07 2.88
N ARG A 120 -5.02 -15.36 2.82
CA ARG A 120 -4.31 -16.41 3.62
C ARG A 120 -2.82 -16.42 3.33
N TYR A 121 -2.43 -16.32 2.05
CA TYR A 121 -1.03 -16.33 1.63
C TYR A 121 -0.27 -15.11 2.15
N LEU A 122 -0.84 -13.92 2.06
CA LEU A 122 -0.23 -12.70 2.60
C LEU A 122 -0.02 -12.81 4.12
N ILE A 123 -1.01 -13.30 4.86
CA ILE A 123 -0.89 -13.53 6.31
C ILE A 123 0.22 -14.55 6.62
N GLN A 124 0.31 -15.64 5.86
CA GLN A 124 1.40 -16.62 6.03
C GLN A 124 2.79 -15.98 5.85
N LEU A 125 2.93 -15.05 4.89
CA LEU A 125 4.20 -14.33 4.69
C LEU A 125 4.53 -13.42 5.89
N TYR A 126 3.54 -12.73 6.46
CA TYR A 126 3.72 -11.91 7.68
C TYR A 126 4.10 -12.78 8.88
N GLU A 127 3.41 -13.89 9.10
CA GLU A 127 3.67 -14.82 10.21
C GLU A 127 5.03 -15.49 10.09
N ALA A 128 5.43 -15.90 8.89
CA ALA A 128 6.76 -16.42 8.61
C ALA A 128 7.90 -15.41 8.88
N ALA A 129 7.58 -14.11 8.79
CA ALA A 129 8.50 -13.02 9.16
C ALA A 129 8.39 -12.61 10.65
N GLY A 130 7.64 -13.37 11.48
CA GLY A 130 7.49 -13.12 12.92
C GLY A 130 6.45 -12.04 13.29
N SER A 131 5.64 -11.56 12.35
CA SER A 131 4.58 -10.59 12.63
C SER A 131 3.26 -11.28 12.91
N SER A 132 2.56 -10.85 13.97
CA SER A 132 1.24 -11.37 14.30
C SER A 132 0.18 -10.93 13.29
N ARG A 133 -0.70 -11.86 12.87
CA ARG A 133 -1.88 -11.56 12.04
C ARG A 133 -2.79 -10.48 12.63
N GLN A 134 -2.79 -10.32 13.96
CA GLN A 134 -3.59 -9.31 14.67
C GLN A 134 -3.15 -7.88 14.35
N ARG A 135 -1.95 -7.70 13.79
CA ARG A 135 -1.42 -6.41 13.37
C ARG A 135 -1.57 -6.13 11.87
N VAL A 136 -2.26 -7.03 11.15
CA VAL A 136 -2.44 -6.92 9.70
C VAL A 136 -3.92 -6.92 9.36
N LEU A 137 -4.33 -5.99 8.51
CA LEU A 137 -5.65 -6.01 7.88
C LEU A 137 -5.47 -6.36 6.40
N ILE A 138 -6.11 -7.43 5.96
CA ILE A 138 -6.16 -7.75 4.52
C ILE A 138 -7.15 -6.80 3.86
N LYS A 139 -6.66 -6.00 2.92
CA LYS A 139 -7.47 -4.98 2.26
C LYS A 139 -8.05 -5.53 0.96
N ILE A 140 -9.37 -5.40 0.80
CA ILE A 140 -10.16 -6.04 -0.26
C ILE A 140 -11.16 -5.03 -0.82
N ALA A 141 -11.38 -5.01 -2.14
CA ALA A 141 -12.41 -4.17 -2.76
C ALA A 141 -13.82 -4.58 -2.31
N SER A 142 -14.69 -3.60 -2.08
CA SER A 142 -16.05 -3.83 -1.58
C SER A 142 -17.04 -4.24 -2.70
N THR A 143 -16.65 -5.22 -3.51
CA THR A 143 -17.56 -5.98 -4.37
C THR A 143 -18.37 -6.96 -3.52
N TRP A 144 -19.46 -7.52 -4.04
CA TRP A 144 -20.16 -8.59 -3.32
C TRP A 144 -19.23 -9.77 -3.03
N GLU A 145 -18.46 -10.18 -4.03
CA GLU A 145 -17.47 -11.26 -3.95
C GLU A 145 -16.39 -10.96 -2.91
N GLY A 146 -15.91 -9.70 -2.87
CA GLY A 146 -14.92 -9.25 -1.89
C GLY A 146 -15.44 -9.26 -0.46
N ILE A 147 -16.70 -8.89 -0.25
CA ILE A 147 -17.37 -8.95 1.05
C ILE A 147 -17.51 -10.41 1.52
N ARG A 148 -17.85 -11.34 0.63
CA ARG A 148 -17.91 -12.79 0.96
C ARG A 148 -16.52 -13.37 1.26
N ALA A 149 -15.48 -12.92 0.55
CA ALA A 149 -14.11 -13.29 0.85
C ALA A 149 -13.69 -12.80 2.25
N ALA A 150 -14.00 -11.54 2.57
CA ALA A 150 -13.72 -10.98 3.89
C ALA A 150 -14.47 -11.70 5.01
N GLU A 151 -15.74 -12.04 4.82
CA GLU A 151 -16.50 -12.83 5.79
C GLU A 151 -15.82 -14.17 6.12
N THR A 152 -15.27 -14.84 5.09
CA THR A 152 -14.55 -16.11 5.27
C THR A 152 -13.26 -15.87 6.05
N LEU A 153 -12.47 -14.87 5.70
CA LEU A 153 -11.21 -14.54 6.38
C LEU A 153 -11.41 -14.11 7.83
N GLU A 154 -12.44 -13.29 8.12
CA GLU A 154 -12.76 -12.87 9.49
C GLU A 154 -13.13 -14.06 10.39
N LYS A 155 -13.88 -15.05 9.88
CA LYS A 155 -14.18 -16.30 10.59
C LYS A 155 -12.92 -17.12 10.91
N GLU A 156 -11.83 -16.92 10.16
CA GLU A 156 -10.53 -17.55 10.39
C GLU A 156 -9.60 -16.71 11.28
N GLY A 157 -10.08 -15.58 11.80
CA GLY A 157 -9.29 -14.64 12.61
C GLY A 157 -8.27 -13.83 11.77
N ILE A 158 -8.51 -13.70 10.48
CA ILE A 158 -7.79 -12.82 9.58
C ILE A 158 -8.64 -11.57 9.37
N HIS A 159 -8.21 -10.47 9.97
CA HIS A 159 -8.95 -9.22 9.93
C HIS A 159 -8.87 -8.52 8.58
N CYS A 160 -9.97 -7.90 8.16
CA CYS A 160 -10.10 -7.27 6.86
C CYS A 160 -10.40 -5.77 6.93
N ASN A 161 -9.93 -5.05 5.92
CA ASN A 161 -10.26 -3.66 5.62
C ASN A 161 -10.92 -3.60 4.23
N LEU A 162 -12.22 -3.36 4.17
CA LEU A 162 -12.96 -3.27 2.90
C LEU A 162 -12.82 -1.86 2.32
N THR A 163 -12.18 -1.80 1.14
CA THR A 163 -11.86 -0.56 0.41
C THR A 163 -12.68 -0.40 -0.86
N LEU A 164 -12.49 0.72 -1.58
CA LEU A 164 -13.32 1.08 -2.73
C LEU A 164 -14.81 1.03 -2.36
N LEU A 165 -15.11 1.61 -1.21
CA LEU A 165 -16.44 1.67 -0.66
C LEU A 165 -17.01 3.08 -0.86
N PHE A 166 -18.18 3.17 -1.50
CA PHE A 166 -18.80 4.41 -1.91
C PHE A 166 -20.27 4.49 -1.53
N GLY A 167 -20.98 3.35 -1.51
CA GLY A 167 -22.40 3.26 -1.25
C GLY A 167 -22.75 2.70 0.14
N LEU A 168 -23.91 3.12 0.69
CA LEU A 168 -24.40 2.60 1.97
C LEU A 168 -24.70 1.10 1.92
N HIS A 169 -25.16 0.58 0.78
CA HIS A 169 -25.41 -0.85 0.59
C HIS A 169 -24.14 -1.69 0.75
N GLN A 170 -22.99 -1.19 0.23
CA GLN A 170 -21.68 -1.85 0.44
C GLN A 170 -21.32 -1.86 1.95
N ALA A 171 -21.48 -0.72 2.63
CA ALA A 171 -21.21 -0.61 4.06
C ALA A 171 -22.07 -1.57 4.89
N ILE A 172 -23.39 -1.65 4.61
CA ILE A 172 -24.29 -2.56 5.30
C ILE A 172 -23.87 -4.01 5.11
N ALA A 173 -23.61 -4.43 3.86
CA ALA A 173 -23.17 -5.79 3.57
C ALA A 173 -21.85 -6.14 4.27
N CYS A 174 -20.89 -5.20 4.38
CA CYS A 174 -19.66 -5.37 5.14
C CYS A 174 -19.92 -5.58 6.64
N ALA A 175 -20.82 -4.77 7.23
CA ALA A 175 -21.15 -4.90 8.65
C ALA A 175 -21.86 -6.22 8.97
N GLU A 176 -22.79 -6.65 8.12
CA GLU A 176 -23.49 -7.95 8.25
C GLU A 176 -22.51 -9.14 8.08
N ALA A 177 -21.45 -8.97 7.28
CA ALA A 177 -20.36 -9.95 7.14
C ALA A 177 -19.39 -9.97 8.34
N GLY A 178 -19.54 -9.08 9.32
CA GLY A 178 -18.67 -8.99 10.49
C GLY A 178 -17.25 -8.47 10.19
N VAL A 179 -17.08 -7.70 9.14
CA VAL A 179 -15.79 -7.12 8.75
C VAL A 179 -15.25 -6.21 9.84
N THR A 180 -13.96 -6.29 10.11
CA THR A 180 -13.28 -5.49 11.14
C THR A 180 -13.31 -3.99 10.82
N LEU A 181 -13.02 -3.58 9.58
CA LEU A 181 -12.87 -2.18 9.19
C LEU A 181 -13.32 -1.93 7.76
N ILE A 182 -13.94 -0.78 7.51
CA ILE A 182 -14.25 -0.29 6.17
C ILE A 182 -13.57 1.05 5.90
N SER A 183 -13.19 1.29 4.64
CA SER A 183 -12.55 2.53 4.17
C SER A 183 -13.42 3.22 3.11
N PRO A 184 -14.49 3.95 3.48
CA PRO A 184 -15.26 4.75 2.54
C PRO A 184 -14.42 5.93 2.01
N PHE A 185 -14.49 6.17 0.70
CA PHE A 185 -13.68 7.17 0.00
C PHE A 185 -14.40 8.51 -0.13
N VAL A 186 -13.98 9.49 0.65
CA VAL A 186 -14.61 10.83 0.71
C VAL A 186 -14.37 11.61 -0.59
N GLY A 187 -13.12 11.89 -0.90
CA GLY A 187 -12.80 12.79 -2.01
C GLY A 187 -13.10 12.23 -3.41
N ARG A 188 -13.13 10.90 -3.60
CA ARG A 188 -13.54 10.33 -4.89
C ARG A 188 -15.05 10.48 -5.12
N ILE A 189 -15.86 10.47 -4.07
CA ILE A 189 -17.29 10.81 -4.14
C ILE A 189 -17.44 12.29 -4.53
N LEU A 190 -16.70 13.18 -3.87
CA LEU A 190 -16.67 14.60 -4.23
C LEU A 190 -16.30 14.81 -5.71
N ASP A 191 -15.24 14.16 -6.20
CA ASP A 191 -14.79 14.27 -7.59
C ASP A 191 -15.91 13.88 -8.59
N TRP A 192 -16.64 12.80 -8.30
CA TRP A 192 -17.75 12.34 -9.14
C TRP A 192 -18.88 13.40 -9.17
N HIS A 193 -19.31 13.90 -8.00
CA HIS A 193 -20.38 14.88 -7.91
C HIS A 193 -19.99 16.22 -8.55
N LYS A 194 -18.75 16.67 -8.41
CA LYS A 194 -18.23 17.87 -9.12
C LYS A 194 -18.37 17.70 -10.63
N LYS A 195 -17.93 16.55 -11.15
CA LYS A 195 -18.02 16.26 -12.59
C LYS A 195 -19.46 16.22 -13.08
N GLN A 196 -20.39 15.61 -12.33
CA GLN A 196 -21.79 15.50 -12.72
C GLN A 196 -22.55 16.81 -12.64
N SER A 197 -22.30 17.60 -11.59
CA SER A 197 -23.03 18.87 -11.34
C SER A 197 -22.42 20.07 -12.05
N GLY A 198 -21.18 19.98 -12.54
CA GLY A 198 -20.43 21.12 -13.06
C GLY A 198 -20.00 22.13 -11.99
N ARG A 199 -20.12 21.81 -10.69
CA ARG A 199 -19.68 22.68 -9.60
C ARG A 199 -18.18 22.50 -9.35
N ASP A 200 -17.47 23.58 -9.12
CA ASP A 200 -16.03 23.57 -8.81
C ASP A 200 -15.74 23.22 -7.34
N SER A 201 -16.67 23.47 -6.42
CA SER A 201 -16.50 23.21 -4.99
C SER A 201 -17.82 22.99 -4.29
N TYR A 202 -17.73 22.39 -3.09
CA TYR A 202 -18.80 22.25 -2.12
C TYR A 202 -18.32 22.83 -0.78
N PRO A 203 -19.21 23.47 0.02
CA PRO A 203 -18.89 23.74 1.42
C PRO A 203 -18.57 22.42 2.13
N PRO A 204 -17.58 22.37 3.04
CA PRO A 204 -17.19 21.10 3.68
C PRO A 204 -18.35 20.35 4.36
N ALA A 205 -19.29 21.05 4.96
CA ALA A 205 -20.46 20.43 5.60
C ALA A 205 -21.46 19.81 4.59
N ASP A 206 -21.47 20.30 3.35
CA ASP A 206 -22.36 19.86 2.26
C ASP A 206 -21.62 18.95 1.25
N ASP A 207 -20.36 18.62 1.52
CA ASP A 207 -19.56 17.73 0.69
C ASP A 207 -20.21 16.34 0.60
N PRO A 208 -20.55 15.86 -0.61
CA PRO A 208 -21.25 14.58 -0.76
C PRO A 208 -20.46 13.39 -0.20
N GLY A 209 -19.14 13.43 -0.22
CA GLY A 209 -18.29 12.39 0.39
C GLY A 209 -18.38 12.43 1.92
N VAL A 210 -18.33 13.61 2.52
CA VAL A 210 -18.53 13.80 3.96
C VAL A 210 -19.92 13.31 4.38
N LEU A 211 -20.96 13.69 3.65
CA LEU A 211 -22.33 13.26 3.94
C LEU A 211 -22.50 11.74 3.82
N SER A 212 -21.84 11.11 2.84
CA SER A 212 -21.84 9.66 2.68
C SER A 212 -21.23 8.95 3.90
N VAL A 213 -20.02 9.37 4.33
CA VAL A 213 -19.35 8.76 5.50
C VAL A 213 -20.15 9.00 6.79
N ARG A 214 -20.72 10.19 6.99
CA ARG A 214 -21.62 10.48 8.11
C ARG A 214 -22.82 9.54 8.14
N ARG A 215 -23.45 9.31 7.00
CA ARG A 215 -24.59 8.39 6.87
C ARG A 215 -24.22 6.96 7.24
N ILE A 216 -23.06 6.48 6.78
CA ILE A 216 -22.53 5.15 7.11
C ILE A 216 -22.25 5.04 8.61
N TYR A 217 -21.56 6.04 9.18
CA TYR A 217 -21.23 6.09 10.61
C TYR A 217 -22.50 6.06 11.47
N ASP A 218 -23.48 6.92 11.15
CA ASP A 218 -24.77 6.97 11.86
C ASP A 218 -25.48 5.62 11.81
N TYR A 219 -25.52 4.98 10.64
CA TYR A 219 -26.12 3.66 10.48
C TYR A 219 -25.42 2.62 11.37
N TYR A 220 -24.11 2.58 11.36
CA TYR A 220 -23.37 1.62 12.16
C TYR A 220 -23.56 1.81 13.66
N LYS A 221 -23.50 3.05 14.14
CA LYS A 221 -23.70 3.36 15.57
C LYS A 221 -25.14 3.12 15.99
N LYS A 222 -26.12 3.43 15.14
CA LYS A 222 -27.55 3.16 15.39
C LYS A 222 -27.82 1.69 15.62
N PHE A 223 -27.24 0.81 14.82
CA PHE A 223 -27.50 -0.64 14.88
C PHE A 223 -26.45 -1.41 15.68
N GLY A 224 -25.51 -0.75 16.32
CA GLY A 224 -24.52 -1.34 17.22
C GLY A 224 -23.47 -2.22 16.53
N TYR A 225 -23.24 -2.00 15.23
CA TYR A 225 -22.19 -2.71 14.51
C TYR A 225 -20.81 -2.40 15.08
N LYS A 226 -19.94 -3.41 15.09
CA LYS A 226 -18.57 -3.31 15.62
C LYS A 226 -17.55 -2.90 14.57
N THR A 227 -17.91 -3.00 13.29
CA THR A 227 -17.08 -2.60 12.18
C THR A 227 -16.65 -1.14 12.32
N GLU A 228 -15.34 -0.90 12.27
CA GLU A 228 -14.76 0.44 12.35
C GLU A 228 -14.95 1.19 11.03
N VAL A 229 -15.33 2.46 11.10
CA VAL A 229 -15.45 3.34 9.92
C VAL A 229 -14.18 4.19 9.81
N MET A 230 -13.45 4.06 8.70
CA MET A 230 -12.25 4.84 8.43
C MET A 230 -12.43 5.70 7.18
N GLY A 231 -12.72 6.99 7.34
CA GLY A 231 -12.74 7.92 6.20
C GLY A 231 -11.40 7.94 5.47
N ALA A 232 -11.43 7.94 4.14
CA ALA A 232 -10.24 7.78 3.29
C ALA A 232 -10.27 8.67 2.05
N SER A 233 -9.09 8.87 1.43
CA SER A 233 -8.94 9.52 0.12
C SER A 233 -9.42 10.98 0.10
N PHE A 234 -8.92 11.79 1.02
CA PHE A 234 -9.31 13.21 1.16
C PHE A 234 -8.77 14.10 0.03
N ARG A 235 -9.49 15.18 -0.27
CA ARG A 235 -9.11 16.23 -1.23
C ARG A 235 -8.75 17.56 -0.57
N ASN A 236 -9.25 17.79 0.65
CA ASN A 236 -9.01 19.02 1.38
C ASN A 236 -9.16 18.81 2.89
N MET A 237 -8.62 19.76 3.68
CA MET A 237 -8.72 19.73 5.14
C MET A 237 -10.16 19.81 5.66
N GLY A 238 -11.06 20.47 4.94
CA GLY A 238 -12.46 20.60 5.34
C GLY A 238 -13.16 19.25 5.48
N GLU A 239 -12.89 18.30 4.56
CA GLU A 239 -13.41 16.93 4.63
C GLU A 239 -12.97 16.22 5.94
N ILE A 240 -11.70 16.42 6.34
CA ILE A 240 -11.14 15.82 7.55
C ILE A 240 -11.78 16.43 8.80
N VAL A 241 -11.86 17.77 8.85
CA VAL A 241 -12.46 18.51 9.97
C VAL A 241 -13.92 18.14 10.17
N GLU A 242 -14.69 18.03 9.09
CA GLU A 242 -16.09 17.65 9.12
C GLU A 242 -16.35 16.18 9.52
N LEU A 243 -15.32 15.35 9.52
CA LEU A 243 -15.36 13.96 9.98
C LEU A 243 -14.69 13.75 11.33
N ALA A 244 -14.34 14.81 12.06
CA ALA A 244 -13.77 14.71 13.41
C ALA A 244 -14.72 13.96 14.35
N GLY A 245 -14.21 12.90 14.99
CA GLY A 245 -15.01 11.96 15.79
C GLY A 245 -15.36 10.66 15.06
N CYS A 246 -15.02 10.52 13.76
CA CYS A 246 -15.03 9.23 13.07
C CYS A 246 -14.12 8.23 13.80
N ASP A 247 -14.37 6.94 13.71
CA ASP A 247 -13.55 5.94 14.40
C ASP A 247 -12.08 6.08 13.97
N LEU A 248 -11.81 6.14 12.66
CA LEU A 248 -10.49 6.39 12.10
C LEU A 248 -10.58 7.33 10.88
N LEU A 249 -9.46 7.99 10.58
CA LEU A 249 -9.25 8.72 9.32
C LEU A 249 -7.86 8.38 8.78
N THR A 250 -7.78 7.86 7.54
CA THR A 250 -6.49 7.64 6.88
C THR A 250 -6.16 8.85 6.03
N ILE A 251 -5.10 9.56 6.44
CA ILE A 251 -4.78 10.91 6.01
C ILE A 251 -3.42 10.91 5.32
N ALA A 252 -3.35 11.51 4.15
CA ALA A 252 -2.09 11.66 3.42
C ALA A 252 -1.13 12.62 4.16
N PRO A 253 0.20 12.43 4.04
CA PRO A 253 1.21 13.19 4.78
C PRO A 253 1.12 14.72 4.63
N ASN A 254 0.73 15.22 3.44
CA ASN A 254 0.54 16.66 3.22
C ASN A 254 -0.54 17.23 4.14
N PHE A 255 -1.69 16.55 4.28
CA PHE A 255 -2.77 17.01 5.17
C PHE A 255 -2.42 16.83 6.65
N LEU A 256 -1.67 15.80 7.03
CA LEU A 256 -1.11 15.70 8.39
C LEU A 256 -0.22 16.92 8.68
N GLY A 257 0.62 17.32 7.71
CA GLY A 257 1.45 18.52 7.80
C GLY A 257 0.67 19.83 7.89
N GLU A 258 -0.47 19.96 7.19
CA GLU A 258 -1.36 21.11 7.30
C GLU A 258 -2.06 21.16 8.67
N LEU A 259 -2.64 20.04 9.12
CA LEU A 259 -3.29 19.91 10.42
C LEU A 259 -2.36 20.19 11.60
N SER A 260 -1.08 19.80 11.49
CA SER A 260 -0.06 20.03 12.54
C SER A 260 0.35 21.49 12.68
N LYS A 261 0.07 22.33 11.69
CA LYS A 261 0.36 23.77 11.69
C LYS A 261 -0.87 24.62 11.96
N ALA A 262 -2.04 24.07 11.66
CA ALA A 262 -3.29 24.79 11.85
C ALA A 262 -3.69 24.80 13.33
N THR A 263 -4.18 25.95 13.79
CA THR A 263 -4.68 26.16 15.16
C THR A 263 -6.14 26.62 15.12
N GLY A 264 -6.81 26.59 16.24
CA GLY A 264 -8.22 26.93 16.37
C GLY A 264 -8.96 25.83 17.12
N LYS A 265 -10.28 25.95 17.26
CA LYS A 265 -11.10 24.95 17.92
C LYS A 265 -11.57 23.91 16.90
N LEU A 266 -11.27 22.64 17.13
CA LEU A 266 -11.83 21.52 16.38
C LEU A 266 -13.04 20.96 17.14
N GLU A 267 -14.20 21.03 16.51
CA GLU A 267 -15.43 20.47 17.09
C GLU A 267 -15.61 19.01 16.67
N ARG A 268 -16.02 18.17 17.63
CA ARG A 268 -16.46 16.81 17.30
C ARG A 268 -17.73 16.89 16.45
N LYS A 269 -17.69 16.26 15.26
CA LYS A 269 -18.80 16.22 14.30
C LYS A 269 -19.54 14.87 14.33
N LEU A 270 -18.84 13.82 14.67
CA LEU A 270 -19.38 12.46 14.78
C LEU A 270 -19.32 11.99 16.24
N ASP A 271 -20.47 11.64 16.78
CA ASP A 271 -20.60 11.17 18.16
C ASP A 271 -21.47 9.91 18.21
N PRO A 272 -20.95 8.78 18.78
CA PRO A 272 -21.66 7.52 18.80
C PRO A 272 -22.99 7.58 19.56
N ALA A 273 -23.04 8.36 20.65
CA ALA A 273 -24.24 8.48 21.47
C ALA A 273 -25.34 9.22 20.69
N ALA A 274 -24.98 10.33 20.05
CA ALA A 274 -25.91 11.08 19.21
C ALA A 274 -26.40 10.24 18.02
N SER A 275 -25.51 9.52 17.35
CA SER A 275 -25.84 8.65 16.21
C SER A 275 -26.80 7.52 16.60
N SER A 276 -26.63 6.93 17.79
CA SER A 276 -27.45 5.81 18.27
C SER A 276 -28.93 6.20 18.49
N THR A 277 -29.24 7.49 18.69
CA THR A 277 -30.60 7.99 18.93
C THR A 277 -31.31 8.40 17.65
N LYS A 278 -30.63 8.46 16.50
CA LYS A 278 -31.25 8.90 15.23
C LYS A 278 -32.36 7.96 14.78
N ASP A 279 -33.39 8.51 14.16
CA ASP A 279 -34.43 7.72 13.51
C ASP A 279 -33.96 7.25 12.13
N ILE A 280 -33.43 6.04 12.09
CA ILE A 280 -32.89 5.40 10.88
C ILE A 280 -33.53 4.03 10.75
N ALA A 281 -34.15 3.78 9.61
CA ALA A 281 -34.73 2.47 9.30
C ALA A 281 -33.62 1.44 8.97
N ARG A 282 -33.80 0.21 9.46
CA ARG A 282 -32.91 -0.90 9.09
C ARG A 282 -33.14 -1.31 7.65
N ILE A 283 -32.04 -1.54 6.92
CA ILE A 283 -32.03 -2.00 5.54
C ILE A 283 -31.44 -3.41 5.52
N THR A 284 -32.12 -4.36 4.90
CA THR A 284 -31.60 -5.72 4.67
C THR A 284 -30.91 -5.75 3.30
N VAL A 285 -29.69 -6.27 3.25
CA VAL A 285 -28.89 -6.33 2.03
C VAL A 285 -28.42 -7.78 1.81
N ASP A 286 -29.21 -8.57 1.11
CA ASP A 286 -28.77 -9.84 0.53
C ASP A 286 -28.10 -9.58 -0.85
N GLU A 287 -27.68 -10.62 -1.53
CA GLU A 287 -26.99 -10.49 -2.82
C GLU A 287 -27.87 -9.78 -3.87
N ALA A 288 -29.14 -10.15 -3.98
CA ALA A 288 -30.04 -9.56 -4.97
C ALA A 288 -30.27 -8.08 -4.70
N ALA A 289 -30.50 -7.71 -3.43
CA ALA A 289 -30.63 -6.32 -2.99
C ALA A 289 -29.34 -5.54 -3.19
N PHE A 290 -28.16 -6.13 -2.84
CA PHE A 290 -26.87 -5.50 -3.09
C PHE A 290 -26.68 -5.14 -4.56
N ARG A 291 -26.88 -6.10 -5.46
CA ARG A 291 -26.70 -5.89 -6.90
C ARG A 291 -27.68 -4.86 -7.46
N ALA A 292 -28.94 -4.91 -7.03
CA ALA A 292 -29.95 -3.92 -7.45
C ALA A 292 -29.58 -2.50 -6.95
N MET A 293 -29.28 -2.33 -5.66
CA MET A 293 -28.91 -1.04 -5.10
C MET A 293 -27.60 -0.51 -5.71
N HIS A 294 -26.64 -1.41 -6.01
CA HIS A 294 -25.38 -1.01 -6.65
C HIS A 294 -25.60 -0.52 -8.09
N ALA A 295 -26.48 -1.18 -8.84
CA ALA A 295 -26.83 -0.76 -10.19
C ALA A 295 -27.58 0.58 -10.24
N GLU A 296 -28.39 0.88 -9.20
CA GLU A 296 -29.10 2.15 -9.08
C GLU A 296 -28.19 3.30 -8.60
N ASP A 297 -27.16 2.99 -7.79
CA ASP A 297 -26.17 3.98 -7.31
C ASP A 297 -25.02 4.12 -8.34
N HIS A 298 -25.27 4.94 -9.37
CA HIS A 298 -24.30 5.18 -10.44
C HIS A 298 -22.98 5.73 -9.92
N MET A 299 -22.97 6.53 -8.85
CA MET A 299 -21.74 7.03 -8.27
C MET A 299 -20.91 5.89 -7.66
N ALA A 300 -21.54 5.02 -6.88
CA ALA A 300 -20.84 3.88 -6.27
C ALA A 300 -20.34 2.89 -7.31
N SER A 301 -21.16 2.59 -8.33
CA SER A 301 -20.82 1.69 -9.44
C SER A 301 -19.63 2.22 -10.24
N ASP A 302 -19.71 3.46 -10.74
CA ASP A 302 -18.64 4.10 -11.52
C ASP A 302 -17.32 4.13 -10.75
N LYS A 303 -17.38 4.50 -9.46
CA LYS A 303 -16.17 4.67 -8.65
C LYS A 303 -15.54 3.37 -8.19
N LEU A 304 -16.32 2.32 -8.00
CA LEU A 304 -15.81 0.97 -7.72
C LEU A 304 -15.03 0.45 -8.94
N GLU A 305 -15.64 0.49 -10.13
CA GLU A 305 -15.00 0.05 -11.37
C GLU A 305 -13.74 0.86 -11.69
N GLU A 306 -13.82 2.19 -11.61
CA GLU A 306 -12.67 3.09 -11.81
C GLU A 306 -11.55 2.77 -10.82
N GLY A 307 -11.89 2.48 -9.57
CA GLY A 307 -10.94 2.13 -8.52
C GLY A 307 -10.22 0.82 -8.79
N ILE A 308 -10.96 -0.24 -9.13
CA ILE A 308 -10.41 -1.56 -9.50
C ILE A 308 -9.50 -1.44 -10.73
N ALA A 309 -9.96 -0.73 -11.78
CA ALA A 309 -9.17 -0.51 -12.99
C ALA A 309 -7.87 0.28 -12.69
N GLY A 310 -7.95 1.32 -11.85
CA GLY A 310 -6.81 2.12 -11.44
C GLY A 310 -5.76 1.32 -10.67
N PHE A 311 -6.18 0.50 -9.71
CA PHE A 311 -5.28 -0.35 -8.95
C PHE A 311 -4.69 -1.48 -9.81
N SER A 312 -5.48 -2.06 -10.71
CA SER A 312 -4.99 -3.04 -11.70
C SER A 312 -3.91 -2.44 -12.60
N LYS A 313 -4.09 -1.20 -13.07
CA LYS A 313 -3.10 -0.48 -13.86
C LYS A 313 -1.81 -0.22 -13.07
N ALA A 314 -1.92 0.12 -11.79
CA ALA A 314 -0.75 0.30 -10.92
C ALA A 314 0.02 -1.02 -10.75
N LEU A 315 -0.66 -2.15 -10.59
CA LEU A 315 -0.02 -3.48 -10.53
C LEU A 315 0.70 -3.84 -11.83
N VAL A 316 0.12 -3.55 -13.00
CA VAL A 316 0.80 -3.76 -14.29
C VAL A 316 2.07 -2.91 -14.40
N ALA A 317 2.04 -1.67 -13.92
CA ALA A 317 3.23 -0.82 -13.87
C ALA A 317 4.30 -1.39 -12.91
N LEU A 318 3.89 -1.92 -11.77
CA LEU A 318 4.78 -2.60 -10.83
C LEU A 318 5.39 -3.88 -11.43
N GLU A 319 4.60 -4.69 -12.12
CA GLU A 319 5.08 -5.88 -12.84
C GLU A 319 6.18 -5.52 -13.85
N LYS A 320 5.99 -4.46 -14.61
CA LYS A 320 7.00 -3.97 -15.58
C LYS A 320 8.28 -3.52 -14.87
N LEU A 321 8.16 -2.75 -13.80
CA LEU A 321 9.30 -2.29 -13.00
C LEU A 321 10.10 -3.47 -12.44
N LEU A 322 9.43 -4.44 -11.81
CA LEU A 322 10.06 -5.62 -11.22
C LEU A 322 10.69 -6.53 -12.30
N THR A 323 10.06 -6.67 -13.46
CA THR A 323 10.61 -7.45 -14.59
C THR A 323 11.92 -6.85 -15.07
N GLU A 324 11.97 -5.54 -15.25
CA GLU A 324 13.20 -4.85 -15.66
C GLU A 324 14.28 -4.94 -14.57
N ARG A 325 13.90 -4.74 -13.30
CA ARG A 325 14.86 -4.88 -12.19
C ARG A 325 15.41 -6.29 -12.04
N LEU A 326 14.58 -7.32 -12.22
CA LEU A 326 14.98 -8.72 -12.21
C LEU A 326 16.03 -8.99 -13.31
N ARG A 327 15.83 -8.43 -14.51
CA ARG A 327 16.79 -8.53 -15.63
C ARG A 327 18.14 -7.95 -15.25
N VAL A 328 18.15 -6.77 -14.60
CA VAL A 328 19.39 -6.12 -14.13
C VAL A 328 20.09 -6.98 -13.08
N LEU A 329 19.37 -7.48 -12.07
CA LEU A 329 19.94 -8.32 -11.01
C LEU A 329 20.55 -9.60 -11.56
N ARG A 330 19.89 -10.26 -12.51
CA ARG A 330 20.43 -11.46 -13.18
C ARG A 330 21.68 -11.15 -14.01
N GLY A 331 21.71 -9.99 -14.67
CA GLY A 331 22.88 -9.49 -15.38
C GLY A 331 24.07 -9.28 -14.43
N GLN A 332 23.84 -8.63 -13.30
CA GLN A 332 24.85 -8.43 -12.26
C GLN A 332 25.36 -9.74 -11.67
N ALA A 333 24.48 -10.70 -11.39
CA ALA A 333 24.86 -12.02 -10.88
C ALA A 333 25.74 -12.79 -11.90
N ARG A 334 25.38 -12.74 -13.18
CA ARG A 334 26.17 -13.36 -14.25
C ARG A 334 27.55 -12.70 -14.40
N ALA A 335 27.61 -11.38 -14.34
CA ALA A 335 28.87 -10.63 -14.40
C ALA A 335 29.75 -10.94 -13.19
N GLY A 336 29.18 -10.99 -11.99
CA GLY A 336 29.93 -11.39 -10.78
C GLY A 336 30.48 -12.83 -10.86
N HIS A 337 29.65 -13.77 -11.32
CA HIS A 337 30.14 -15.16 -11.52
C HIS A 337 31.26 -15.23 -12.59
N ALA A 338 31.08 -14.55 -13.72
CA ALA A 338 32.13 -14.49 -14.75
C ALA A 338 33.39 -13.82 -14.23
N ALA A 339 33.31 -12.78 -13.42
CA ALA A 339 34.47 -12.16 -12.78
C ALA A 339 35.20 -13.14 -11.85
N GLN A 340 34.48 -13.88 -11.00
CA GLN A 340 35.08 -14.89 -10.11
C GLN A 340 35.78 -15.99 -10.88
N GLU A 341 35.20 -16.50 -11.98
CA GLU A 341 35.86 -17.49 -12.82
C GLU A 341 37.10 -16.91 -13.51
N PHE A 342 37.07 -15.65 -13.92
CA PHE A 342 38.17 -14.94 -14.50
C PHE A 342 39.31 -14.74 -13.49
N PHE A 343 38.98 -14.38 -12.26
CA PHE A 343 39.95 -14.24 -11.17
C PHE A 343 40.74 -15.55 -10.91
N LYS A 344 40.08 -16.71 -10.91
CA LYS A 344 40.75 -18.01 -10.75
C LYS A 344 41.87 -18.29 -11.80
N VAL A 345 41.83 -17.59 -12.92
CA VAL A 345 42.79 -17.77 -14.01
C VAL A 345 43.95 -16.76 -13.93
N TYR A 346 43.65 -15.52 -13.45
CA TYR A 346 44.61 -14.42 -13.52
C TYR A 346 45.16 -13.99 -12.16
N ASP A 347 44.49 -14.22 -11.06
CA ASP A 347 44.98 -14.05 -9.69
C ASP A 347 45.84 -15.28 -9.34
N LEU A 348 47.12 -15.16 -9.64
CA LEU A 348 48.07 -16.32 -9.60
C LEU A 348 48.54 -16.60 -8.18
N ASP A 349 48.60 -15.61 -7.31
CA ASP A 349 49.02 -15.76 -5.92
C ASP A 349 47.87 -15.90 -4.93
N GLY A 350 46.60 -15.67 -5.37
CA GLY A 350 45.39 -15.86 -4.61
C GLY A 350 45.15 -14.75 -3.57
N ASP A 351 45.70 -13.56 -3.79
CA ASP A 351 45.56 -12.41 -2.86
C ASP A 351 44.24 -11.63 -3.05
N GLY A 352 43.45 -11.97 -4.07
CA GLY A 352 42.18 -11.36 -4.40
C GLY A 352 42.26 -10.07 -5.24
N ILE A 353 43.42 -9.86 -5.87
CA ILE A 353 43.75 -8.73 -6.74
C ILE A 353 44.47 -9.25 -7.97
N ILE A 354 44.17 -8.71 -9.16
CA ILE A 354 44.97 -8.97 -10.37
C ILE A 354 45.89 -7.77 -10.57
N THR A 355 47.18 -7.99 -10.47
CA THR A 355 48.23 -7.01 -10.73
C THR A 355 48.58 -6.93 -12.21
N ARG A 356 49.32 -5.90 -12.63
CA ARG A 356 49.84 -5.82 -14.00
C ARG A 356 50.76 -6.97 -14.37
N GLU A 357 51.46 -7.52 -13.39
CA GLU A 357 52.39 -8.65 -13.60
C GLU A 357 51.64 -9.95 -13.82
N GLU A 358 50.49 -10.14 -13.22
CA GLU A 358 49.60 -11.28 -13.38
C GLU A 358 48.74 -11.17 -14.64
N TRP A 359 48.54 -9.92 -15.13
CA TRP A 359 47.65 -9.66 -16.26
C TRP A 359 48.20 -10.18 -17.58
N GLY A 360 47.63 -11.23 -18.11
CA GLY A 360 48.02 -11.81 -19.42
C GLY A 360 47.39 -11.14 -20.63
N GLY A 361 46.58 -10.09 -20.48
CA GLY A 361 45.89 -9.37 -21.56
C GLY A 361 46.63 -8.11 -22.01
N THR A 362 45.95 -7.27 -22.79
CA THR A 362 46.52 -5.99 -23.27
C THR A 362 46.42 -4.90 -22.19
N GLU A 363 47.40 -3.97 -22.22
CA GLU A 363 47.43 -2.82 -21.29
C GLU A 363 46.18 -1.94 -21.40
N SER A 364 45.62 -1.78 -22.61
CA SER A 364 44.41 -1.00 -22.81
C SER A 364 43.18 -1.62 -22.11
N VAL A 365 43.10 -2.93 -22.04
CA VAL A 365 42.05 -3.65 -21.35
C VAL A 365 42.24 -3.58 -19.83
N PHE A 366 43.50 -3.74 -19.37
CA PHE A 366 43.82 -3.54 -17.96
C PHE A 366 43.37 -2.17 -17.46
N THR A 367 43.81 -1.12 -18.16
CA THR A 367 43.44 0.29 -17.81
C THR A 367 41.95 0.54 -17.88
N ALA A 368 41.21 -0.14 -18.74
CA ALA A 368 39.73 0.00 -18.83
C ALA A 368 39.00 -0.73 -17.67
N LEU A 369 39.62 -1.76 -17.10
CA LEU A 369 39.08 -2.53 -15.97
C LEU A 369 39.51 -1.94 -14.62
N ASP A 370 40.68 -1.31 -14.53
CA ASP A 370 41.16 -0.57 -13.36
C ASP A 370 40.40 0.78 -13.30
N ILE A 371 39.19 0.72 -12.76
CA ILE A 371 38.21 1.86 -12.77
C ILE A 371 38.68 2.97 -11.84
N ASN A 372 39.32 2.61 -10.73
CA ASN A 372 39.78 3.57 -9.72
C ASN A 372 41.19 4.13 -10.01
N GLY A 373 41.94 3.47 -10.98
CA GLY A 373 43.26 3.89 -11.41
C GLY A 373 44.39 3.58 -10.42
N ASP A 374 44.21 2.60 -9.55
CA ASP A 374 45.20 2.24 -8.52
C ASP A 374 46.26 1.25 -9.01
N GLY A 375 46.17 0.83 -10.27
CA GLY A 375 47.11 -0.09 -10.90
C GLY A 375 46.83 -1.55 -10.57
N ARG A 376 45.64 -1.87 -10.10
CA ARG A 376 45.15 -3.19 -9.70
C ARG A 376 43.73 -3.39 -10.22
N ILE A 377 43.33 -4.64 -10.41
CA ILE A 377 41.94 -4.97 -10.75
C ILE A 377 41.36 -5.81 -9.62
N SER A 378 40.34 -5.30 -8.96
CA SER A 378 39.54 -6.03 -7.98
C SER A 378 38.43 -6.86 -8.65
N VAL A 379 37.87 -7.84 -7.92
CA VAL A 379 36.70 -8.62 -8.38
C VAL A 379 35.52 -7.71 -8.73
N GLU A 380 35.31 -6.64 -7.94
CA GLU A 380 34.25 -5.67 -8.13
C GLU A 380 34.43 -4.87 -9.44
N GLU A 381 35.66 -4.43 -9.74
CA GLU A 381 35.95 -3.69 -10.97
C GLU A 381 35.78 -4.56 -12.20
N LEU A 382 36.28 -5.82 -12.13
CA LEU A 382 36.08 -6.77 -13.20
C LEU A 382 34.61 -7.11 -13.43
N ALA A 383 33.83 -7.29 -12.35
CA ALA A 383 32.38 -7.52 -12.43
C ALA A 383 31.64 -6.30 -13.03
N ALA A 384 32.06 -5.10 -12.68
CA ALA A 384 31.49 -3.86 -13.23
C ALA A 384 31.77 -3.75 -14.74
N GLY A 385 33.02 -4.01 -15.17
CA GLY A 385 33.39 -4.00 -16.58
C GLY A 385 32.65 -5.05 -17.41
N LEU A 386 32.56 -6.29 -16.91
CA LEU A 386 31.76 -7.37 -17.53
C LEU A 386 30.26 -7.04 -17.53
N GLY A 387 29.74 -6.44 -16.48
CA GLY A 387 28.34 -5.99 -16.40
C GLY A 387 28.00 -5.00 -17.51
N ALA A 388 28.84 -4.02 -17.76
CA ALA A 388 28.69 -3.07 -18.85
C ALA A 388 28.67 -3.77 -20.23
N ALA A 389 29.55 -4.76 -20.45
CA ALA A 389 29.60 -5.54 -21.68
C ALA A 389 28.35 -6.41 -21.90
N PHE A 390 27.75 -6.97 -20.83
CA PHE A 390 26.49 -7.73 -20.90
C PHE A 390 25.28 -6.82 -21.20
N HIS A 391 25.29 -5.59 -20.74
CA HIS A 391 24.22 -4.61 -21.07
C HIS A 391 24.25 -4.19 -22.54
N LEU A 392 25.43 -4.06 -23.14
CA LEU A 392 25.59 -3.69 -24.55
C LEU A 392 25.16 -4.79 -25.55
N LYS A 393 25.11 -6.06 -25.11
CA LYS A 393 24.67 -7.19 -25.96
C LYS A 393 23.18 -7.50 -25.87
N SER A 394 22.44 -6.85 -24.97
CA SER A 394 21.02 -7.10 -24.74
C SER A 394 20.12 -5.91 -25.15
N ALA A 395 20.67 -4.89 -25.80
CA ALA A 395 19.99 -3.83 -26.51
C ALA A 395 20.03 -4.11 -28.02
#